data_1b8ab5d685631faaf98f5aa13a74f1b8
#
_entry.id   1b8ab5d685631faaf98f5aa13a74f1b8
#
_cell.length_a   1.000
_cell.length_b   1.000
_cell.length_c   1.000
_cell.angle_alpha   90.00
_cell.angle_beta   90.00
_cell.angle_gamma   90.00
#
_symmetry.space_group_name_H-M   'P 1'
#
loop_
_entity.id
_entity.type
_entity.pdbx_description
1 polymer ?
#
loop_
_entity_poly.entity_id
_entity_poly.type
_entity_poly.pdbx_seq_one_letter_code
_entity_poly.pdbx_strand_id
1 'polypeptide(L)'
;MAIFPITRRKFIRLALAVGGAALVADIALIAPNHLRIVRQDIALRRWPARLDGFTVALLSDFHYDPYFSVHPLRSAIGMVNDLHPDLIVLTGDFVSVPIFGDPAAAASGAEPCAQLLRQMRASHGLVAVMGNHDFFTDPDRVTDSLRTSGIKVLANQSIPIERDGGRFWLAGVDDVVGNTADLEATLSNVPADEAAVLLAHEPDYADHVARYPVDLQLSGHSHGGQVRLPFMRPLYLPSLARKYIWGLYQIGGLTLYTNPGLGTVDIPVRLNCPPEITLLTLRRGRSEIREQ
;
A
#
# COMPACT_ATOMS: atom_id res chain seq x y z
N MET A 1 -50.93 -11.36 -26.98
CA MET A 1 -49.47 -11.38 -26.95
C MET A 1 -49.04 -12.77 -26.48
N ALA A 2 -48.51 -13.66 -27.35
CA ALA A 2 -48.19 -15.02 -26.99
C ALA A 2 -46.91 -15.04 -26.16
N ILE A 3 -47.00 -15.42 -24.89
CA ILE A 3 -45.84 -15.64 -24.00
C ILE A 3 -45.27 -17.02 -24.40
N PHE A 4 -44.19 -17.03 -25.17
CA PHE A 4 -43.50 -18.30 -25.47
C PHE A 4 -42.84 -18.81 -24.18
N PRO A 5 -43.12 -20.03 -23.72
CA PRO A 5 -42.52 -20.59 -22.51
C PRO A 5 -41.00 -20.80 -22.73
N ILE A 6 -40.20 -20.18 -21.85
CA ILE A 6 -38.74 -20.38 -21.88
C ILE A 6 -38.47 -21.85 -21.45
N THR A 7 -37.78 -22.63 -22.28
CA THR A 7 -37.37 -23.98 -21.90
C THR A 7 -36.33 -23.93 -20.77
N ARG A 8 -36.31 -24.94 -19.87
CA ARG A 8 -35.33 -25.08 -18.77
C ARG A 8 -33.88 -24.87 -19.25
N ARG A 9 -33.52 -25.39 -20.41
CA ARG A 9 -32.19 -25.28 -21.01
C ARG A 9 -31.87 -23.82 -21.42
N LYS A 10 -32.83 -23.11 -22.00
CA LYS A 10 -32.69 -21.70 -22.33
C LYS A 10 -32.59 -20.83 -21.08
N PHE A 11 -33.39 -21.13 -20.05
CA PHE A 11 -33.35 -20.43 -18.78
C PHE A 11 -31.97 -20.59 -18.09
N ILE A 12 -31.42 -21.82 -18.01
CA ILE A 12 -30.11 -22.07 -17.41
C ILE A 12 -28.99 -21.31 -18.18
N ARG A 13 -29.03 -21.37 -19.53
CA ARG A 13 -28.02 -20.63 -20.35
C ARG A 13 -28.11 -19.11 -20.12
N LEU A 14 -29.30 -18.55 -20.08
CA LEU A 14 -29.52 -17.15 -19.82
C LEU A 14 -29.04 -16.77 -18.40
N ALA A 15 -29.36 -17.54 -17.40
CA ALA A 15 -28.91 -17.32 -16.01
C ALA A 15 -27.39 -17.37 -15.90
N LEU A 16 -26.73 -18.32 -16.55
CA LEU A 16 -25.26 -18.39 -16.60
C LEU A 16 -24.64 -17.18 -17.32
N ALA A 17 -25.23 -16.75 -18.45
CA ALA A 17 -24.76 -15.60 -19.19
C ALA A 17 -24.91 -14.29 -18.39
N VAL A 18 -26.07 -14.09 -17.75
CA VAL A 18 -26.32 -12.90 -16.89
C VAL A 18 -25.44 -12.93 -15.66
N GLY A 19 -25.29 -14.09 -15.00
CA GLY A 19 -24.40 -14.23 -13.85
C GLY A 19 -22.94 -13.99 -14.21
N GLY A 20 -22.48 -14.51 -15.35
CA GLY A 20 -21.13 -14.25 -15.86
C GLY A 20 -20.89 -12.77 -16.17
N ALA A 21 -21.84 -12.12 -16.87
CA ALA A 21 -21.74 -10.69 -17.16
C ALA A 21 -21.75 -9.83 -15.89
N ALA A 22 -22.59 -10.17 -14.91
CA ALA A 22 -22.63 -9.48 -13.62
C ALA A 22 -21.29 -9.62 -12.86
N LEU A 23 -20.69 -10.82 -12.84
CA LEU A 23 -19.39 -11.06 -12.24
C LEU A 23 -18.29 -10.23 -12.92
N VAL A 24 -18.26 -10.21 -14.26
CA VAL A 24 -17.31 -9.40 -15.02
C VAL A 24 -17.47 -7.90 -14.70
N ALA A 25 -18.72 -7.42 -14.63
CA ALA A 25 -18.99 -6.04 -14.26
C ALA A 25 -18.54 -5.73 -12.82
N ASP A 26 -18.76 -6.64 -11.88
CA ASP A 26 -18.30 -6.47 -10.50
C ASP A 26 -16.78 -6.35 -10.42
N ILE A 27 -16.04 -7.30 -10.96
CA ILE A 27 -14.58 -7.34 -10.85
C ILE A 27 -13.87 -6.19 -11.61
N ALA A 28 -14.49 -5.65 -12.67
CA ALA A 28 -13.90 -4.60 -13.48
C ALA A 28 -14.37 -3.18 -13.12
N LEU A 29 -15.59 -3.01 -12.62
CA LEU A 29 -16.18 -1.69 -12.41
C LEU A 29 -16.50 -1.39 -10.93
N ILE A 30 -16.89 -2.40 -10.16
CA ILE A 30 -17.33 -2.19 -8.77
C ILE A 30 -16.17 -2.45 -7.80
N ALA A 31 -15.57 -3.63 -7.85
CA ALA A 31 -14.55 -4.04 -6.89
C ALA A 31 -13.31 -3.12 -6.86
N PRO A 32 -12.75 -2.62 -7.98
CA PRO A 32 -11.63 -1.67 -7.95
C PRO A 32 -11.97 -0.32 -7.33
N ASN A 33 -13.25 0.06 -7.28
CA ASN A 33 -13.73 1.31 -6.71
C ASN A 33 -14.30 1.16 -5.29
N HIS A 34 -14.39 -0.05 -4.77
CA HIS A 34 -14.94 -0.32 -3.45
C HIS A 34 -13.86 -0.30 -2.37
N LEU A 35 -13.40 0.91 -2.02
CA LEU A 35 -12.37 1.12 -1.01
C LEU A 35 -12.83 0.65 0.38
N ARG A 36 -11.92 0.02 1.12
CA ARG A 36 -12.13 -0.35 2.51
C ARG A 36 -11.18 0.39 3.44
N ILE A 37 -11.68 0.82 4.59
CA ILE A 37 -10.85 1.28 5.69
C ILE A 37 -10.66 0.10 6.64
N VAL A 38 -9.41 -0.32 6.81
CA VAL A 38 -9.01 -1.30 7.81
C VAL A 38 -8.36 -0.56 8.97
N ARG A 39 -8.84 -0.81 10.19
CA ARG A 39 -8.29 -0.26 11.43
C ARG A 39 -7.53 -1.36 12.16
N GLN A 40 -6.24 -1.12 12.42
CA GLN A 40 -5.37 -2.11 13.04
C GLN A 40 -4.61 -1.49 14.20
N ASP A 41 -4.80 -2.00 15.40
CA ASP A 41 -3.94 -1.69 16.54
C ASP A 41 -2.66 -2.53 16.45
N ILE A 42 -1.50 -1.86 16.60
CA ILE A 42 -0.18 -2.51 16.61
C ILE A 42 0.54 -2.13 17.90
N ALA A 43 0.81 -3.12 18.73
CA ALA A 43 1.58 -2.94 19.94
C ALA A 43 3.08 -3.18 19.67
N LEU A 44 3.91 -2.18 19.97
CA LEU A 44 5.35 -2.20 19.79
C LEU A 44 6.07 -2.06 21.11
N ARG A 45 7.06 -2.93 21.37
CA ARG A 45 7.74 -2.99 22.67
C ARG A 45 8.51 -1.71 23.00
N ARG A 46 9.20 -1.11 22.02
CA ARG A 46 10.01 0.11 22.18
C ARG A 46 9.20 1.39 21.99
N TRP A 47 7.88 1.29 21.71
CA TRP A 47 7.05 2.47 21.45
C TRP A 47 7.01 3.41 22.66
N PRO A 48 7.27 4.73 22.45
CA PRO A 48 7.27 5.70 23.54
C PRO A 48 5.88 5.85 24.16
N ALA A 49 5.79 5.85 25.49
CA ALA A 49 4.50 6.01 26.17
C ALA A 49 3.76 7.31 25.84
N ARG A 50 4.52 8.38 25.54
CA ARG A 50 3.95 9.69 25.13
C ARG A 50 3.34 9.67 23.74
N LEU A 51 3.65 8.67 22.92
CA LEU A 51 3.10 8.46 21.58
C LEU A 51 2.04 7.35 21.54
N ASP A 52 1.61 6.83 22.71
CA ASP A 52 0.56 5.81 22.74
C ASP A 52 -0.71 6.33 22.08
N GLY A 53 -1.24 5.58 21.11
CA GLY A 53 -2.37 6.01 20.29
C GLY A 53 -2.02 6.87 19.06
N PHE A 54 -0.73 7.01 18.70
CA PHE A 54 -0.33 7.68 17.47
C PHE A 54 -0.89 6.94 16.25
N THR A 55 -1.51 7.68 15.33
CA THR A 55 -2.20 7.09 14.18
C THR A 55 -1.43 7.31 12.88
N VAL A 56 -1.29 6.25 12.09
CA VAL A 56 -0.64 6.27 10.78
C VAL A 56 -1.62 5.77 9.73
N ALA A 57 -1.91 6.58 8.72
CA ALA A 57 -2.61 6.11 7.53
C ALA A 57 -1.59 5.58 6.51
N LEU A 58 -1.70 4.29 6.18
CA LEU A 58 -0.86 3.62 5.20
C LEU A 58 -1.64 3.43 3.90
N LEU A 59 -1.06 3.91 2.80
CA LEU A 59 -1.55 3.74 1.44
C LEU A 59 -0.39 3.31 0.54
N SER A 60 -0.69 2.57 -0.51
CA SER A 60 0.31 2.01 -1.43
C SER A 60 -0.25 1.76 -2.81
N ASP A 61 0.63 1.52 -3.78
CA ASP A 61 0.31 0.96 -5.10
C ASP A 61 -0.82 1.75 -5.78
N PHE A 62 -0.54 3.01 -6.07
CA PHE A 62 -1.51 3.94 -6.68
C PHE A 62 -1.71 3.65 -8.15
N HIS A 63 -0.62 3.29 -8.86
CA HIS A 63 -0.62 2.99 -10.28
C HIS A 63 -1.48 3.98 -11.05
N TYR A 64 -1.10 5.27 -10.94
CA TYR A 64 -1.90 6.35 -11.46
C TYR A 64 -2.19 6.18 -12.95
N ASP A 65 -3.47 6.17 -13.26
CA ASP A 65 -4.03 6.18 -14.61
C ASP A 65 -5.22 7.13 -14.67
N PRO A 66 -5.31 8.02 -15.65
CA PRO A 66 -6.37 9.03 -15.74
C PRO A 66 -7.78 8.44 -15.91
N TYR A 67 -7.90 7.19 -16.29
CA TYR A 67 -9.19 6.55 -16.56
C TYR A 67 -9.67 5.63 -15.44
N PHE A 68 -8.75 4.87 -14.80
CA PHE A 68 -9.13 3.82 -13.88
C PHE A 68 -8.81 4.14 -12.41
N SER A 69 -7.68 4.82 -12.13
CA SER A 69 -7.24 5.04 -10.75
C SER A 69 -7.65 6.39 -10.14
N VAL A 70 -8.00 7.38 -10.96
CA VAL A 70 -8.35 8.74 -10.46
C VAL A 70 -9.55 8.73 -9.53
N HIS A 71 -10.60 7.96 -9.86
CA HIS A 71 -11.81 7.92 -9.06
C HIS A 71 -11.57 7.30 -7.66
N PRO A 72 -11.00 6.09 -7.53
CA PRO A 72 -10.68 5.53 -6.23
C PRO A 72 -9.68 6.41 -5.44
N LEU A 73 -8.70 7.04 -6.10
CA LEU A 73 -7.75 7.91 -5.43
C LEU A 73 -8.43 9.17 -4.85
N ARG A 74 -9.33 9.81 -5.59
CA ARG A 74 -10.11 10.95 -5.07
C ARG A 74 -10.99 10.55 -3.89
N SER A 75 -11.62 9.38 -3.96
CA SER A 75 -12.41 8.85 -2.84
C SER A 75 -11.53 8.58 -1.62
N ALA A 76 -10.32 8.00 -1.82
CA ALA A 76 -9.37 7.76 -0.75
C ALA A 76 -8.94 9.05 -0.05
N ILE A 77 -8.71 10.16 -0.79
CA ILE A 77 -8.34 11.46 -0.21
C ILE A 77 -9.40 11.93 0.80
N GLY A 78 -10.68 11.90 0.42
CA GLY A 78 -11.77 12.27 1.32
C GLY A 78 -11.80 11.38 2.56
N MET A 79 -11.76 10.06 2.36
CA MET A 79 -11.79 9.09 3.45
C MET A 79 -10.60 9.24 4.41
N VAL A 80 -9.38 9.45 3.91
CA VAL A 80 -8.19 9.67 4.73
C VAL A 80 -8.29 10.95 5.53
N ASN A 81 -8.76 12.04 4.92
CA ASN A 81 -8.93 13.32 5.60
C ASN A 81 -9.97 13.24 6.74
N ASP A 82 -11.04 12.45 6.55
CA ASP A 82 -12.05 12.22 7.59
C ASP A 82 -11.51 11.36 8.76
N LEU A 83 -10.44 10.58 8.55
CA LEU A 83 -9.78 9.82 9.60
C LEU A 83 -8.87 10.66 10.51
N HIS A 84 -8.46 11.86 10.08
CA HIS A 84 -7.55 12.75 10.80
C HIS A 84 -6.29 12.05 11.33
N PRO A 85 -5.51 11.33 10.49
CA PRO A 85 -4.32 10.63 10.96
C PRO A 85 -3.23 11.60 11.43
N ASP A 86 -2.39 11.15 12.36
CA ASP A 86 -1.22 11.92 12.77
C ASP A 86 -0.16 11.98 11.66
N LEU A 87 0.01 10.89 10.91
CA LEU A 87 0.97 10.77 9.82
C LEU A 87 0.35 9.98 8.65
N ILE A 88 0.69 10.34 7.43
CA ILE A 88 0.37 9.54 6.24
C ILE A 88 1.67 8.98 5.66
N VAL A 89 1.71 7.68 5.42
CA VAL A 89 2.83 7.00 4.76
C VAL A 89 2.38 6.37 3.44
N LEU A 90 3.20 6.55 2.41
CA LEU A 90 2.94 6.12 1.05
C LEU A 90 4.07 5.17 0.64
N THR A 91 3.75 3.89 0.45
CA THR A 91 4.78 2.87 0.28
C THR A 91 5.03 2.49 -1.19
N GLY A 92 5.01 3.49 -2.10
CA GLY A 92 5.50 3.34 -3.47
C GLY A 92 4.44 2.98 -4.52
N ASP A 93 4.92 2.80 -5.74
CA ASP A 93 4.16 2.52 -6.96
C ASP A 93 3.12 3.61 -7.28
N PHE A 94 3.61 4.86 -7.43
CA PHE A 94 2.80 6.01 -7.80
C PHE A 94 2.37 5.95 -9.27
N VAL A 95 3.25 5.43 -10.13
CA VAL A 95 3.02 5.21 -11.56
C VAL A 95 3.14 3.72 -11.90
N SER A 96 2.87 3.35 -13.14
CA SER A 96 2.99 1.96 -13.61
C SER A 96 4.04 1.84 -14.70
N VAL A 97 4.84 0.79 -14.69
CA VAL A 97 5.57 0.36 -15.88
C VAL A 97 4.53 -0.14 -16.89
N PRO A 98 4.44 0.41 -18.09
CA PRO A 98 3.42 -0.01 -19.07
C PRO A 98 3.75 -1.41 -19.63
N ILE A 99 2.74 -2.24 -19.89
CA ILE A 99 2.91 -3.54 -20.57
C ILE A 99 3.48 -3.33 -21.99
N PHE A 100 3.07 -2.24 -22.65
CA PHE A 100 3.54 -1.84 -23.98
C PHE A 100 3.84 -0.34 -23.98
N GLY A 101 4.91 0.05 -24.64
CA GLY A 101 5.29 1.45 -24.79
C GLY A 101 6.55 1.83 -24.05
N ASP A 102 6.77 3.13 -23.91
CA ASP A 102 7.96 3.69 -23.25
C ASP A 102 7.70 3.86 -21.75
N PRO A 103 8.48 3.20 -20.87
CA PRO A 103 8.39 3.38 -19.44
C PRO A 103 8.55 4.85 -19.00
N ALA A 104 9.47 5.60 -19.60
CA ALA A 104 9.67 7.01 -19.26
C ALA A 104 8.46 7.90 -19.58
N ALA A 105 7.66 7.54 -20.60
CA ALA A 105 6.42 8.24 -20.90
C ALA A 105 5.37 8.04 -19.79
N ALA A 106 5.35 6.88 -19.14
CA ALA A 106 4.43 6.56 -18.04
C ALA A 106 4.70 7.42 -16.79
N ALA A 107 5.94 7.85 -16.58
CA ALA A 107 6.29 8.78 -15.49
C ALA A 107 5.58 10.15 -15.62
N SER A 108 4.96 10.46 -16.77
CA SER A 108 4.09 11.65 -16.91
C SER A 108 2.89 11.63 -15.97
N GLY A 109 2.49 10.46 -15.47
CA GLY A 109 1.46 10.27 -14.45
C GLY A 109 1.87 10.70 -13.05
N ALA A 110 3.17 10.89 -12.78
CA ALA A 110 3.69 11.22 -11.46
C ALA A 110 3.19 12.57 -10.93
N GLU A 111 3.26 13.62 -11.75
CA GLU A 111 2.80 14.97 -11.36
C GLU A 111 1.30 15.00 -11.04
N PRO A 112 0.37 14.53 -11.91
CA PRO A 112 -1.05 14.50 -11.57
C PRO A 112 -1.35 13.61 -10.35
N CYS A 113 -0.65 12.50 -10.16
CA CYS A 113 -0.76 11.67 -8.96
C CYS A 113 -0.38 12.47 -7.71
N ALA A 114 0.80 13.08 -7.69
CA ALA A 114 1.31 13.88 -6.59
C ALA A 114 0.39 15.08 -6.27
N GLN A 115 -0.18 15.74 -7.30
CA GLN A 115 -1.15 16.83 -7.13
C GLN A 115 -2.47 16.38 -6.49
N LEU A 116 -2.87 15.13 -6.67
CA LEU A 116 -3.99 14.57 -5.93
C LEU A 116 -3.59 14.24 -4.50
N LEU A 117 -2.48 13.52 -4.29
CA LEU A 117 -2.01 13.09 -2.97
C LEU A 117 -1.75 14.25 -2.01
N ARG A 118 -1.24 15.41 -2.48
CA ARG A 118 -1.05 16.61 -1.66
C ARG A 118 -2.31 17.16 -1.00
N GLN A 119 -3.48 16.73 -1.44
CA GLN A 119 -4.76 17.12 -0.83
C GLN A 119 -5.07 16.34 0.45
N MET A 120 -4.34 15.26 0.71
CA MET A 120 -4.39 14.55 1.98
C MET A 120 -3.77 15.39 3.10
N ARG A 121 -4.25 15.22 4.33
CA ARG A 121 -3.87 16.03 5.49
C ARG A 121 -3.52 15.14 6.69
N ALA A 122 -2.37 15.40 7.28
CA ALA A 122 -1.93 14.81 8.54
C ALA A 122 -1.10 15.83 9.32
N SER A 123 -1.12 15.78 10.65
CA SER A 123 -0.40 16.74 11.50
C SER A 123 1.13 16.67 11.35
N HIS A 124 1.67 15.48 10.98
CA HIS A 124 3.09 15.25 10.70
C HIS A 124 3.37 15.12 9.19
N GLY A 125 2.38 15.48 8.34
CA GLY A 125 2.54 15.51 6.88
C GLY A 125 2.48 14.12 6.22
N LEU A 126 3.01 14.08 4.99
CA LEU A 126 3.05 12.90 4.13
C LEU A 126 4.51 12.50 3.92
N VAL A 127 4.80 11.21 4.10
CA VAL A 127 6.13 10.64 3.85
C VAL A 127 5.99 9.44 2.90
N ALA A 128 6.88 9.35 1.93
CA ALA A 128 6.84 8.34 0.87
C ALA A 128 8.18 7.60 0.75
N VAL A 129 8.11 6.38 0.25
CA VAL A 129 9.23 5.66 -0.39
C VAL A 129 8.84 5.32 -1.82
N MET A 130 9.81 5.01 -2.65
CA MET A 130 9.59 4.58 -4.03
C MET A 130 9.24 3.08 -4.08
N GLY A 131 8.51 2.67 -5.12
CA GLY A 131 8.31 1.27 -5.46
C GLY A 131 9.00 0.91 -6.78
N ASN A 132 8.96 -0.37 -7.14
CA ASN A 132 9.67 -0.87 -8.32
C ASN A 132 9.13 -0.28 -9.63
N HIS A 133 7.84 0.00 -9.73
CA HIS A 133 7.30 0.65 -10.92
C HIS A 133 7.79 2.09 -11.06
N ASP A 134 7.95 2.83 -9.97
CA ASP A 134 8.51 4.17 -9.98
C ASP A 134 9.98 4.13 -10.42
N PHE A 135 10.75 3.16 -9.85
CA PHE A 135 12.16 2.96 -10.16
C PHE A 135 12.40 2.60 -11.64
N PHE A 136 11.59 1.70 -12.21
CA PHE A 136 11.74 1.26 -13.60
C PHE A 136 11.10 2.19 -14.64
N THR A 137 10.44 3.28 -14.22
CA THR A 137 9.95 4.32 -15.13
C THR A 137 10.95 5.48 -15.23
N ASP A 138 10.85 6.43 -14.33
CA ASP A 138 11.73 7.59 -14.21
C ASP A 138 11.75 8.02 -12.74
N PRO A 139 12.66 7.45 -11.92
CA PRO A 139 12.67 7.67 -10.47
C PRO A 139 12.91 9.14 -10.10
N ASP A 140 13.72 9.87 -10.88
CA ASP A 140 14.00 11.28 -10.61
C ASP A 140 12.72 12.11 -10.82
N ARG A 141 12.02 11.90 -11.92
CA ARG A 141 10.77 12.60 -12.22
C ARG A 141 9.67 12.29 -11.19
N VAL A 142 9.53 11.04 -10.78
CA VAL A 142 8.55 10.66 -9.76
C VAL A 142 8.91 11.32 -8.42
N THR A 143 10.16 11.23 -8.00
CA THR A 143 10.66 11.85 -6.76
C THR A 143 10.45 13.36 -6.76
N ASP A 144 10.80 14.06 -7.84
CA ASP A 144 10.66 15.50 -7.96
C ASP A 144 9.18 15.92 -7.94
N SER A 145 8.30 15.17 -8.60
CA SER A 145 6.85 15.42 -8.58
C SER A 145 6.28 15.35 -7.17
N LEU A 146 6.68 14.33 -6.39
CA LEU A 146 6.27 14.15 -4.99
C LEU A 146 6.81 15.29 -4.11
N ARG A 147 8.12 15.59 -4.19
CA ARG A 147 8.77 16.64 -3.38
C ARG A 147 8.20 18.02 -3.68
N THR A 148 8.00 18.36 -4.95
CA THR A 148 7.38 19.63 -5.36
C THR A 148 5.94 19.75 -4.86
N SER A 149 5.25 18.64 -4.67
CA SER A 149 3.91 18.59 -4.08
C SER A 149 3.91 18.61 -2.55
N GLY A 150 5.07 18.74 -1.89
CA GLY A 150 5.20 18.81 -0.45
C GLY A 150 5.20 17.46 0.25
N ILE A 151 5.39 16.36 -0.48
CA ILE A 151 5.50 15.00 0.06
C ILE A 151 6.98 14.70 0.27
N LYS A 152 7.36 14.32 1.50
CA LYS A 152 8.74 13.97 1.81
C LYS A 152 9.05 12.56 1.29
N VAL A 153 10.04 12.43 0.42
CA VAL A 153 10.51 11.14 -0.10
C VAL A 153 11.77 10.72 0.63
N LEU A 154 11.73 9.53 1.26
CA LEU A 154 12.88 8.88 1.88
C LEU A 154 13.47 7.86 0.88
N ALA A 155 14.78 7.95 0.67
CA ALA A 155 15.56 6.99 -0.11
C ALA A 155 16.83 6.69 0.69
N ASN A 156 16.88 5.54 1.34
CA ASN A 156 17.94 5.11 2.26
C ASN A 156 18.22 6.14 3.37
N GLN A 157 17.15 6.67 3.97
CA GLN A 157 17.21 7.74 4.97
C GLN A 157 16.26 7.47 6.13
N SER A 158 16.55 8.06 7.28
CA SER A 158 15.66 8.10 8.43
C SER A 158 15.48 9.51 8.96
N ILE A 159 14.30 9.77 9.53
CA ILE A 159 13.93 11.05 10.16
C ILE A 159 13.27 10.80 11.51
N PRO A 160 13.52 11.67 12.52
CA PRO A 160 12.76 11.62 13.75
C PRO A 160 11.36 12.19 13.53
N ILE A 161 10.36 11.57 14.14
CA ILE A 161 8.99 12.09 14.28
C ILE A 161 8.77 12.35 15.77
N GLU A 162 8.40 13.57 16.10
CA GLU A 162 8.28 14.01 17.49
C GLU A 162 6.88 14.58 17.77
N ARG A 163 6.26 14.15 18.88
CA ARG A 163 5.01 14.69 19.42
C ARG A 163 5.02 14.64 20.94
N ASP A 164 4.68 15.71 21.60
CA ASP A 164 4.49 15.81 23.05
C ASP A 164 5.70 15.33 23.88
N GLY A 165 6.93 15.51 23.34
CA GLY A 165 8.18 15.06 23.93
C GLY A 165 8.41 13.53 23.86
N GLY A 166 7.63 12.82 23.07
CA GLY A 166 7.93 11.47 22.59
C GLY A 166 8.53 11.51 21.18
N ARG A 167 9.38 10.52 20.86
CA ARG A 167 10.04 10.42 19.54
C ARG A 167 10.09 8.97 19.09
N PHE A 168 9.93 8.75 17.78
CA PHE A 168 10.29 7.53 17.09
C PHE A 168 10.98 7.89 15.76
N TRP A 169 11.63 6.90 15.15
CA TRP A 169 12.30 7.08 13.88
C TRP A 169 11.46 6.48 12.76
N LEU A 170 11.20 7.29 11.72
CA LEU A 170 10.63 6.85 10.47
C LEU A 170 11.76 6.71 9.46
N ALA A 171 12.02 5.49 9.04
CA ALA A 171 13.06 5.12 8.09
C ALA A 171 12.42 4.72 6.75
N GLY A 172 13.09 4.97 5.65
CA GLY A 172 12.66 4.55 4.32
C GLY A 172 13.84 4.07 3.51
N VAL A 173 13.77 2.82 3.04
CA VAL A 173 14.73 2.30 2.05
C VAL A 173 14.27 2.67 0.65
N ASP A 174 15.23 2.69 -0.27
CA ASP A 174 14.98 2.77 -1.69
C ASP A 174 14.51 1.41 -2.23
N ASP A 175 14.25 1.28 -3.53
CA ASP A 175 13.67 0.09 -4.15
C ASP A 175 14.55 -1.16 -3.97
N VAL A 176 13.94 -2.24 -3.45
CA VAL A 176 14.66 -3.51 -3.21
C VAL A 176 14.78 -4.32 -4.49
N VAL A 177 13.79 -4.30 -5.38
CA VAL A 177 13.83 -5.01 -6.67
C VAL A 177 14.89 -4.41 -7.59
N GLY A 178 15.02 -3.08 -7.59
CA GLY A 178 16.08 -2.37 -8.32
C GLY A 178 17.47 -2.50 -7.69
N ASN A 179 17.56 -3.14 -6.52
CA ASN A 179 18.81 -3.35 -5.79
C ASN A 179 19.51 -2.03 -5.36
N THR A 180 18.71 -1.02 -5.03
CA THR A 180 19.18 0.29 -4.54
C THR A 180 18.98 0.46 -3.04
N ALA A 181 18.25 -0.46 -2.39
CA ALA A 181 18.00 -0.44 -0.96
C ALA A 181 19.29 -0.65 -0.13
N ASP A 182 19.60 0.28 0.76
CA ASP A 182 20.70 0.23 1.73
C ASP A 182 20.16 0.41 3.15
N LEU A 183 19.87 -0.71 3.83
CA LEU A 183 19.31 -0.70 5.17
C LEU A 183 20.32 -0.20 6.22
N GLU A 184 21.60 -0.45 6.04
CA GLU A 184 22.64 -0.03 6.99
C GLU A 184 22.79 1.51 6.95
N ALA A 185 22.87 2.10 5.76
CA ALA A 185 22.83 3.55 5.62
C ALA A 185 21.54 4.15 6.17
N THR A 186 20.39 3.53 5.88
CA THR A 186 19.07 3.98 6.35
C THR A 186 18.99 4.05 7.88
N LEU A 187 19.55 3.08 8.58
CA LEU A 187 19.49 2.97 10.04
C LEU A 187 20.70 3.58 10.76
N SER A 188 21.69 4.11 10.05
CA SER A 188 22.97 4.58 10.61
C SER A 188 22.80 5.62 11.72
N ASN A 189 21.78 6.46 11.65
CA ASN A 189 21.49 7.52 12.64
C ASN A 189 20.39 7.11 13.66
N VAL A 190 19.84 5.89 13.57
CA VAL A 190 18.76 5.43 14.43
C VAL A 190 19.34 4.76 15.68
N PRO A 191 19.13 5.32 16.89
CA PRO A 191 19.58 4.67 18.13
C PRO A 191 18.89 3.30 18.33
N ALA A 192 19.67 2.30 18.72
CA ALA A 192 19.18 0.92 18.80
C ALA A 192 18.10 0.71 19.89
N ASP A 193 18.02 1.61 20.87
CA ASP A 193 17.05 1.60 21.96
C ASP A 193 15.77 2.42 21.66
N GLU A 194 15.75 3.20 20.60
CA GLU A 194 14.57 3.95 20.16
C GLU A 194 13.70 3.16 19.20
N ALA A 195 12.39 3.47 19.16
CA ALA A 195 11.45 2.83 18.28
C ALA A 195 11.71 3.24 16.81
N ALA A 196 11.71 2.25 15.91
CA ALA A 196 11.90 2.45 14.48
C ALA A 196 10.78 1.83 13.67
N VAL A 197 10.19 2.63 12.77
CA VAL A 197 9.23 2.21 11.74
C VAL A 197 9.91 2.33 10.39
N LEU A 198 9.97 1.24 9.63
CA LEU A 198 10.58 1.19 8.30
C LEU A 198 9.50 1.17 7.22
N LEU A 199 9.64 2.01 6.22
CA LEU A 199 8.94 1.94 4.97
C LEU A 199 9.82 1.20 3.96
N ALA A 200 9.30 0.11 3.42
CA ALA A 200 9.90 -0.65 2.32
C ALA A 200 8.78 -1.14 1.41
N HIS A 201 8.89 -0.90 0.11
CA HIS A 201 7.82 -1.26 -0.81
C HIS A 201 7.55 -2.77 -0.77
N GLU A 202 8.60 -3.60 -0.82
CA GLU A 202 8.52 -5.06 -0.91
C GLU A 202 8.38 -5.72 0.47
N PRO A 203 7.31 -6.49 0.71
CA PRO A 203 7.05 -7.06 2.03
C PRO A 203 8.00 -8.20 2.41
N ASP A 204 8.50 -9.00 1.44
CA ASP A 204 9.38 -10.13 1.75
C ASP A 204 10.79 -9.67 2.19
N TYR A 205 11.13 -8.38 2.01
CA TYR A 205 12.34 -7.77 2.57
C TYR A 205 12.37 -7.84 4.10
N ALA A 206 11.22 -8.02 4.74
CA ALA A 206 11.08 -8.18 6.18
C ALA A 206 11.92 -9.32 6.77
N ASP A 207 12.21 -10.39 6.00
CA ASP A 207 13.12 -11.45 6.46
C ASP A 207 14.57 -10.95 6.66
N HIS A 208 14.98 -9.94 5.90
CA HIS A 208 16.26 -9.26 6.07
C HIS A 208 16.19 -8.26 7.23
N VAL A 209 15.15 -7.42 7.25
CA VAL A 209 14.92 -6.36 8.25
C VAL A 209 14.79 -6.92 9.66
N ALA A 210 14.23 -8.11 9.84
CA ALA A 210 14.07 -8.76 11.15
C ALA A 210 15.39 -9.01 11.92
N ARG A 211 16.54 -8.85 11.27
CA ARG A 211 17.88 -8.95 11.88
C ARG A 211 18.38 -7.62 12.46
N TYR A 212 17.66 -6.53 12.21
CA TYR A 212 18.01 -5.17 12.61
C TYR A 212 17.05 -4.66 13.69
N PRO A 213 17.42 -3.58 14.44
CA PRO A 213 16.57 -3.02 15.47
C PRO A 213 15.40 -2.20 14.89
N VAL A 214 14.52 -2.84 14.12
CA VAL A 214 13.29 -2.27 13.58
C VAL A 214 12.09 -2.92 14.26
N ASP A 215 11.09 -2.12 14.68
CA ASP A 215 9.90 -2.63 15.36
C ASP A 215 8.76 -2.95 14.40
N LEU A 216 8.61 -2.13 13.35
CA LEU A 216 7.52 -2.23 12.39
C LEU A 216 8.02 -1.96 10.98
N GLN A 217 7.69 -2.82 10.03
CA GLN A 217 7.83 -2.57 8.60
C GLN A 217 6.44 -2.37 7.98
N LEU A 218 6.30 -1.35 7.11
CA LEU A 218 5.11 -1.05 6.34
C LEU A 218 5.42 -1.20 4.86
N SER A 219 4.61 -2.01 4.16
CA SER A 219 4.86 -2.42 2.78
C SER A 219 3.59 -2.43 1.93
N GLY A 220 3.78 -2.47 0.59
CA GLY A 220 2.76 -2.67 -0.43
C GLY A 220 3.10 -3.80 -1.38
N HIS A 221 3.25 -3.48 -2.70
CA HIS A 221 3.80 -4.31 -3.77
C HIS A 221 3.01 -5.57 -4.15
N SER A 222 2.41 -6.24 -3.20
CA SER A 222 1.75 -7.53 -3.39
C SER A 222 0.40 -7.42 -4.11
N HIS A 223 -0.22 -6.24 -4.09
CA HIS A 223 -1.64 -6.02 -4.42
C HIS A 223 -2.61 -6.98 -3.69
N GLY A 224 -2.14 -7.64 -2.62
CA GLY A 224 -2.87 -8.75 -2.01
C GLY A 224 -3.15 -9.90 -2.97
N GLY A 225 -2.45 -9.91 -4.14
CA GLY A 225 -2.66 -10.82 -5.28
C GLY A 225 -3.78 -10.39 -6.21
N GLN A 226 -4.35 -9.18 -6.07
CA GLN A 226 -5.33 -8.49 -6.93
C GLN A 226 -6.56 -9.33 -7.35
N VAL A 227 -6.35 -10.57 -7.85
CA VAL A 227 -7.39 -11.54 -8.23
C VAL A 227 -7.23 -12.81 -7.40
N ARG A 228 -8.14 -13.02 -6.44
CA ARG A 228 -8.11 -14.14 -5.50
C ARG A 228 -9.33 -15.05 -5.71
N LEU A 229 -9.10 -16.26 -6.21
CA LEU A 229 -10.13 -17.28 -6.26
C LEU A 229 -10.35 -17.88 -4.86
N PRO A 230 -11.59 -18.24 -4.49
CA PRO A 230 -11.87 -18.90 -3.23
C PRO A 230 -11.02 -20.18 -3.06
N PHE A 231 -10.47 -20.38 -1.86
CA PHE A 231 -9.69 -21.58 -1.50
C PHE A 231 -8.39 -21.81 -2.28
N MET A 232 -7.94 -20.81 -3.05
CA MET A 232 -6.69 -20.87 -3.80
C MET A 232 -5.75 -19.73 -3.39
N ARG A 233 -4.45 -19.96 -3.52
CA ARG A 233 -3.48 -18.85 -3.45
C ARG A 233 -3.70 -17.92 -4.64
N PRO A 234 -3.31 -16.62 -4.54
CA PRO A 234 -3.34 -15.70 -5.67
C PRO A 234 -2.67 -16.30 -6.91
N LEU A 235 -3.26 -16.07 -8.08
CA LEU A 235 -2.75 -16.62 -9.35
C LEU A 235 -1.40 -16.02 -9.74
N TYR A 236 -1.18 -14.76 -9.37
CA TYR A 236 0.06 -14.05 -9.62
C TYR A 236 0.47 -13.26 -8.36
N LEU A 237 1.75 -13.28 -8.07
CA LEU A 237 2.40 -12.48 -7.06
C LEU A 237 3.79 -12.06 -7.58
N PRO A 238 4.15 -10.78 -7.46
CA PRO A 238 5.46 -10.32 -7.90
C PRO A 238 6.58 -10.93 -7.06
N SER A 239 7.82 -10.77 -7.52
CA SER A 239 9.00 -11.13 -6.72
C SER A 239 9.00 -10.32 -5.42
N LEU A 240 9.52 -10.90 -4.32
CA LEU A 240 9.56 -10.26 -2.99
C LEU A 240 8.19 -9.91 -2.36
N ALA A 241 7.07 -10.50 -2.88
CA ALA A 241 5.74 -10.41 -2.27
C ALA A 241 5.01 -11.76 -2.23
N ARG A 242 5.76 -12.85 -2.17
CA ARG A 242 5.21 -14.22 -2.22
C ARG A 242 4.94 -14.81 -0.85
N LYS A 243 5.60 -14.30 0.18
CA LYS A 243 5.52 -14.81 1.55
C LYS A 243 4.53 -14.01 2.37
N TYR A 244 4.63 -12.68 2.34
CA TYR A 244 3.83 -11.77 3.15
C TYR A 244 2.85 -10.97 2.27
N ILE A 245 1.74 -11.60 1.90
CA ILE A 245 0.89 -11.13 0.81
C ILE A 245 -0.04 -9.98 1.24
N TRP A 246 -0.64 -10.03 2.43
CA TRP A 246 -1.65 -9.06 2.87
C TRP A 246 -1.89 -9.16 4.38
N GLY A 247 -1.93 -8.01 5.07
CA GLY A 247 -2.27 -7.91 6.48
C GLY A 247 -1.07 -7.96 7.41
N LEU A 248 -1.29 -8.39 8.64
CA LEU A 248 -0.35 -8.32 9.75
C LEU A 248 0.43 -9.62 9.92
N TYR A 249 1.75 -9.51 10.08
CA TYR A 249 2.66 -10.63 10.34
C TYR A 249 3.59 -10.30 11.49
N GLN A 250 4.09 -11.36 12.16
CA GLN A 250 5.15 -11.26 13.16
C GLN A 250 6.36 -12.09 12.72
N ILE A 251 7.53 -11.46 12.67
CA ILE A 251 8.77 -12.07 12.22
C ILE A 251 9.83 -11.84 13.29
N GLY A 252 9.93 -12.75 14.24
CA GLY A 252 10.75 -12.53 15.43
C GLY A 252 10.32 -11.29 16.22
N GLY A 253 11.20 -10.31 16.34
CA GLY A 253 10.91 -9.02 16.97
C GLY A 253 10.23 -7.98 16.10
N LEU A 254 10.21 -8.19 14.77
CA LEU A 254 9.66 -7.29 13.78
C LEU A 254 8.17 -7.57 13.56
N THR A 255 7.35 -6.53 13.58
CA THR A 255 5.98 -6.56 13.06
C THR A 255 6.00 -6.09 11.61
N LEU A 256 5.27 -6.75 10.71
CA LEU A 256 5.09 -6.33 9.32
C LEU A 256 3.61 -6.14 9.03
N TYR A 257 3.26 -5.04 8.36
CA TYR A 257 1.95 -4.88 7.74
C TYR A 257 2.10 -4.68 6.24
N THR A 258 1.44 -5.53 5.45
CA THR A 258 1.40 -5.45 3.99
C THR A 258 0.03 -4.93 3.53
N ASN A 259 0.01 -3.75 2.90
CA ASN A 259 -1.20 -3.14 2.34
C ASN A 259 -1.46 -3.69 0.93
N PRO A 260 -2.71 -4.04 0.55
CA PRO A 260 -3.03 -4.57 -0.78
C PRO A 260 -3.15 -3.50 -1.87
N GLY A 261 -2.81 -2.25 -1.57
CA GLY A 261 -2.79 -1.14 -2.52
C GLY A 261 -4.17 -0.55 -2.86
N LEU A 262 -4.15 0.63 -3.45
CA LEU A 262 -5.34 1.36 -3.92
C LEU A 262 -5.63 1.12 -5.40
N GLY A 263 -4.60 1.16 -6.25
CA GLY A 263 -4.69 1.00 -7.70
C GLY A 263 -4.80 -0.45 -8.15
N THR A 264 -4.65 -0.64 -9.43
CA THR A 264 -4.54 -1.95 -10.08
C THR A 264 -3.34 -1.93 -11.01
N VAL A 265 -2.63 -3.04 -11.10
CA VAL A 265 -1.50 -3.22 -12.02
C VAL A 265 -1.94 -4.07 -13.20
N ASP A 266 -1.38 -3.81 -14.39
CA ASP A 266 -1.59 -4.52 -15.66
C ASP A 266 -3.04 -4.45 -16.19
N ILE A 267 -4.01 -4.98 -15.44
CA ILE A 267 -5.43 -4.99 -15.80
C ILE A 267 -6.27 -4.37 -14.69
N PRO A 268 -7.26 -3.50 -15.01
CA PRO A 268 -8.05 -2.77 -14.02
C PRO A 268 -9.16 -3.64 -13.42
N VAL A 269 -8.79 -4.77 -12.79
CA VAL A 269 -9.72 -5.70 -12.15
C VAL A 269 -9.29 -6.06 -10.74
N ARG A 270 -10.25 -6.27 -9.83
CA ARG A 270 -10.02 -6.84 -8.51
C ARG A 270 -11.08 -7.91 -8.20
N LEU A 271 -10.66 -9.01 -7.57
CA LEU A 271 -11.57 -10.06 -7.12
C LEU A 271 -11.15 -10.54 -5.72
N ASN A 272 -12.06 -10.48 -4.75
CA ASN A 272 -11.82 -10.83 -3.33
C ASN A 272 -10.57 -10.16 -2.74
N CYS A 273 -10.21 -9.01 -3.26
CA CYS A 273 -9.08 -8.20 -2.81
C CYS A 273 -9.41 -6.71 -3.04
N PRO A 274 -10.28 -6.11 -2.22
CA PRO A 274 -10.66 -4.72 -2.36
C PRO A 274 -9.48 -3.78 -2.10
N PRO A 275 -9.46 -2.58 -2.71
CA PRO A 275 -8.51 -1.54 -2.38
C PRO A 275 -8.62 -1.14 -0.91
N GLU A 276 -7.48 -0.85 -0.27
CA GLU A 276 -7.43 -0.65 1.18
C GLU A 276 -6.74 0.65 1.59
N ILE A 277 -7.37 1.37 2.51
CA ILE A 277 -6.75 2.39 3.34
C ILE A 277 -6.56 1.77 4.72
N THR A 278 -5.31 1.62 5.18
CA THR A 278 -5.06 1.08 6.52
C THR A 278 -4.82 2.21 7.51
N LEU A 279 -5.63 2.31 8.56
CA LEU A 279 -5.37 3.18 9.70
C LEU A 279 -4.77 2.35 10.83
N LEU A 280 -3.47 2.53 11.05
CA LEU A 280 -2.74 1.90 12.14
C LEU A 280 -2.84 2.78 13.38
N THR A 281 -3.10 2.18 14.55
CA THR A 281 -2.96 2.83 15.85
C THR A 281 -1.79 2.19 16.57
N LEU A 282 -0.71 2.95 16.75
CA LEU A 282 0.51 2.45 17.38
C LEU A 282 0.41 2.56 18.91
N ARG A 283 0.63 1.43 19.59
CA ARG A 283 0.47 1.29 21.03
C ARG A 283 1.78 0.82 21.68
N ARG A 284 1.99 1.24 22.92
CA ARG A 284 3.06 0.66 23.72
C ARG A 284 2.65 -0.71 24.26
N GLY A 285 3.45 -1.74 23.97
CA GLY A 285 3.15 -3.09 24.45
C GLY A 285 3.84 -4.19 23.66
N ARG A 286 3.40 -5.43 23.86
CA ARG A 286 3.75 -6.57 23.02
C ARG A 286 2.54 -6.92 22.16
N SER A 287 2.74 -7.13 20.87
CA SER A 287 1.70 -7.67 20.00
C SER A 287 1.33 -9.08 20.44
N GLU A 288 0.08 -9.27 20.84
CA GLU A 288 -0.52 -10.60 20.95
C GLU A 288 -1.18 -10.90 19.57
N ILE A 289 -0.38 -11.32 18.61
CA ILE A 289 -0.94 -11.79 17.33
C ILE A 289 -1.43 -13.22 17.60
N ARG A 290 -2.74 -13.41 17.62
CA ARG A 290 -3.32 -14.75 17.56
C ARG A 290 -3.04 -15.28 16.14
N GLU A 291 -2.32 -16.39 16.06
CA GLU A 291 -2.18 -17.13 14.80
C GLU A 291 -3.59 -17.44 14.26
N GLN A 292 -3.87 -16.97 13.03
CA GLN A 292 -5.11 -17.25 12.30
C GLN A 292 -4.93 -18.44 11.38
#